data_f04ca1248343bdd554477c664ee435de
#
_entry.id   f04ca1248343bdd554477c664ee435de
#
_cell.length_a   1.000
_cell.length_b   1.000
_cell.length_c   1.000
_cell.angle_alpha   90.00
_cell.angle_beta   90.00
_cell.angle_gamma   90.00
#
_symmetry.space_group_name_H-M   'P 1'
#
loop_
_entity.id
_entity.type
_entity.pdbx_description
1 polymer ?
#
loop_
_entity_poly.entity_id
_entity_poly.type
_entity_poly.pdbx_seq_one_letter_code
_entity_poly.pdbx_strand_id
1 'polypeptide(L)'
;MTQGKVDVLLGLQWGDEGKGKVVDVLTPLYDVVARFQGGPNAGHTLEFKGEKYVLRSIPSGIFQGRKVNIIGNGVVLAPDLFMAEAKDLEKSGHDLHANLHISRKAHLILPTHRLLDAAYEAAKGKGKVGTTGKGIGPTYTDKISRTGLRIGDIFDRFEEKYATCKARHEAILKSLNYTDYDITEVEKTWMEGIDYLKQFKIVDSEHEINNLLRAGNSVLCEGAQGTMLDIDFGSYPVVTSSNTVCAGACTGLGIAPNKIGDVFGIMKAYCTRVGAGPFPTELFDETGAKIRDLGHEYGAVTGRERRCGWVDLVALRYAIMINGVTQLILMKSDVLDAFDTIKACVAYKVNGKETREFPFNIEEGVEPVYQELPGWKTDMTGIISEDQLPKAFVDYIHFLEEQLDTPVRIVSVGPDREQTIIRK
;
A
#
# COMPACT_ATOMS: atom_id res chain seq x y z
N MET A 1 28.63 15.08 -12.81
CA MET A 1 27.97 13.80 -12.48
C MET A 1 26.48 14.06 -12.48
N THR A 2 25.71 13.37 -13.27
CA THR A 2 24.25 13.42 -13.23
C THR A 2 23.82 12.87 -11.87
N GLN A 3 23.08 13.64 -11.12
CA GLN A 3 22.54 13.22 -9.82
C GLN A 3 21.45 12.15 -10.07
N GLY A 4 21.42 11.11 -9.25
CA GLY A 4 20.41 10.07 -9.35
C GLY A 4 18.98 10.61 -9.15
N LYS A 5 18.00 9.93 -9.71
CA LYS A 5 16.59 10.28 -9.72
C LYS A 5 15.84 9.51 -8.62
N VAL A 6 14.89 10.15 -7.96
CA VAL A 6 13.96 9.51 -7.00
C VAL A 6 12.54 9.68 -7.50
N ASP A 7 11.86 8.58 -7.77
CA ASP A 7 10.44 8.61 -8.12
C ASP A 7 9.64 7.88 -7.05
N VAL A 8 8.39 8.30 -6.84
CA VAL A 8 7.51 7.73 -5.82
C VAL A 8 6.29 7.10 -6.50
N LEU A 9 5.98 5.87 -6.11
CA LEU A 9 4.81 5.14 -6.58
C LEU A 9 3.88 4.87 -5.41
N LEU A 10 2.65 5.32 -5.49
CA LEU A 10 1.67 5.23 -4.41
C LEU A 10 0.24 5.02 -4.92
N GLY A 11 -0.62 4.46 -4.06
CA GLY A 11 -2.04 4.31 -4.34
C GLY A 11 -2.81 5.60 -4.05
N LEU A 12 -3.76 5.95 -4.89
CA LEU A 12 -4.57 7.16 -4.74
C LEU A 12 -5.92 6.94 -4.04
N GLN A 13 -6.34 5.68 -3.91
CA GLN A 13 -7.64 5.28 -3.36
C GLN A 13 -7.48 4.67 -1.95
N TRP A 14 -8.29 3.66 -1.60
CA TRP A 14 -8.28 3.00 -0.28
C TRP A 14 -7.41 1.73 -0.24
N GLY A 15 -6.34 1.68 -1.01
CA GLY A 15 -5.47 0.52 -1.10
C GLY A 15 -5.94 -0.51 -2.14
N ASP A 16 -5.16 -1.58 -2.28
CA ASP A 16 -5.42 -2.69 -3.22
C ASP A 16 -5.51 -2.27 -4.71
N GLU A 17 -4.86 -1.14 -5.08
CA GLU A 17 -4.84 -0.65 -6.46
C GLU A 17 -3.97 -1.48 -7.41
N GLY A 18 -3.19 -2.46 -6.90
CA GLY A 18 -2.31 -3.29 -7.71
C GLY A 18 -0.87 -2.76 -7.80
N LYS A 19 -0.41 -2.06 -6.77
CA LYS A 19 0.94 -1.46 -6.70
C LYS A 19 2.07 -2.43 -7.01
N GLY A 20 2.02 -3.66 -6.49
CA GLY A 20 3.06 -4.67 -6.69
C GLY A 20 3.35 -4.95 -8.17
N LYS A 21 2.31 -5.16 -8.99
CA LYS A 21 2.45 -5.35 -10.45
C LYS A 21 3.17 -4.17 -11.09
N VAL A 22 2.78 -2.95 -10.75
CA VAL A 22 3.36 -1.75 -11.36
C VAL A 22 4.82 -1.54 -10.93
N VAL A 23 5.14 -1.78 -9.66
CA VAL A 23 6.53 -1.73 -9.18
C VAL A 23 7.39 -2.71 -9.98
N ASP A 24 6.91 -3.94 -10.13
CA ASP A 24 7.63 -4.97 -10.88
C ASP A 24 7.84 -4.58 -12.36
N VAL A 25 6.82 -4.03 -13.01
CA VAL A 25 6.91 -3.51 -14.40
C VAL A 25 7.92 -2.36 -14.52
N LEU A 26 7.96 -1.45 -13.54
CA LEU A 26 8.86 -0.29 -13.56
C LEU A 26 10.27 -0.60 -13.06
N THR A 27 10.46 -1.62 -12.24
CA THR A 27 11.75 -1.95 -11.62
C THR A 27 12.92 -2.05 -12.62
N PRO A 28 12.77 -2.57 -13.85
CA PRO A 28 13.87 -2.57 -14.81
C PRO A 28 14.49 -1.19 -15.09
N LEU A 29 13.71 -0.12 -14.92
CA LEU A 29 14.12 1.27 -15.16
C LEU A 29 14.87 1.90 -13.96
N TYR A 30 14.95 1.19 -12.83
CA TYR A 30 15.53 1.69 -11.58
C TYR A 30 16.67 0.79 -11.09
N ASP A 31 17.57 1.36 -10.31
CA ASP A 31 18.67 0.63 -9.67
C ASP A 31 18.29 0.14 -8.27
N VAL A 32 17.38 0.86 -7.63
CA VAL A 32 16.93 0.63 -6.24
C VAL A 32 15.41 0.66 -6.16
N VAL A 33 14.82 -0.28 -5.41
CA VAL A 33 13.41 -0.24 -5.00
C VAL A 33 13.35 -0.17 -3.48
N ALA A 34 12.65 0.83 -2.93
CA ALA A 34 12.64 1.08 -1.49
C ALA A 34 11.23 1.22 -0.92
N ARG A 35 10.83 0.34 0.01
CA ARG A 35 9.59 0.44 0.79
C ARG A 35 9.76 1.51 1.86
N PHE A 36 8.86 2.48 1.91
CA PHE A 36 9.03 3.62 2.82
C PHE A 36 8.08 3.63 4.02
N GLN A 37 6.99 2.86 4.02
CA GLN A 37 6.02 2.83 5.12
C GLN A 37 5.19 1.54 5.12
N GLY A 38 4.29 1.38 6.11
CA GLY A 38 3.44 0.22 6.28
C GLY A 38 4.19 -0.94 6.93
N GLY A 39 3.71 -2.13 6.71
CA GLY A 39 4.27 -3.35 7.30
C GLY A 39 3.57 -4.59 6.74
N PRO A 40 3.45 -5.69 7.51
CA PRO A 40 2.85 -6.93 7.05
C PRO A 40 1.32 -6.87 6.83
N ASN A 41 0.70 -5.70 7.01
CA ASN A 41 -0.68 -5.43 6.59
C ASN A 41 -0.81 -5.18 5.08
N ALA A 42 0.29 -4.93 4.36
CA ALA A 42 0.30 -4.89 2.91
C ALA A 42 0.18 -6.29 2.31
N GLY A 43 -0.34 -6.37 1.08
CA GLY A 43 -0.39 -7.57 0.26
C GLY A 43 -0.17 -7.18 -1.21
N HIS A 44 1.09 -7.10 -1.63
CA HIS A 44 1.44 -6.77 -3.01
C HIS A 44 1.47 -8.06 -3.84
N THR A 45 0.41 -8.28 -4.59
CA THR A 45 0.30 -9.45 -5.47
C THR A 45 1.02 -9.19 -6.79
N LEU A 46 1.84 -10.15 -7.20
CA LEU A 46 2.51 -10.20 -8.49
C LEU A 46 2.16 -11.52 -9.16
N GLU A 47 1.85 -11.45 -10.45
CA GLU A 47 1.57 -12.63 -11.28
C GLU A 47 2.48 -12.57 -12.53
N PHE A 48 3.31 -13.59 -12.70
CA PHE A 48 4.17 -13.75 -13.87
C PHE A 48 4.61 -15.21 -14.03
N LYS A 49 4.78 -15.64 -15.28
CA LYS A 49 5.16 -17.02 -15.63
C LYS A 49 4.23 -18.09 -15.05
N GLY A 50 2.95 -17.75 -14.86
CA GLY A 50 1.95 -18.65 -14.30
C GLY A 50 2.03 -18.85 -12.77
N GLU A 51 2.91 -18.13 -12.09
CA GLU A 51 3.03 -18.16 -10.64
C GLU A 51 2.52 -16.88 -10.00
N LYS A 52 2.03 -17.00 -8.76
CA LYS A 52 1.48 -15.89 -7.97
C LYS A 52 2.24 -15.73 -6.68
N TYR A 53 2.76 -14.53 -6.46
CA TYR A 53 3.46 -14.14 -5.24
C TYR A 53 2.69 -13.06 -4.49
N VAL A 54 2.73 -13.10 -3.16
CA VAL A 54 2.12 -12.07 -2.31
C VAL A 54 3.16 -11.55 -1.34
N LEU A 55 3.72 -10.38 -1.64
CA LEU A 55 4.70 -9.71 -0.79
C LEU A 55 4.02 -8.83 0.26
N ARG A 56 4.57 -8.83 1.48
CA ARG A 56 4.05 -8.07 2.61
C ARG A 56 5.00 -6.97 3.05
N SER A 57 6.25 -7.33 3.35
CA SER A 57 7.28 -6.40 3.84
C SER A 57 8.42 -6.22 2.85
N ILE A 58 8.71 -7.25 2.06
CA ILE A 58 9.78 -7.24 1.07
C ILE A 58 9.38 -6.38 -0.13
N PRO A 59 10.28 -5.50 -0.66
CA PRO A 59 9.99 -4.70 -1.85
C PRO A 59 9.73 -5.56 -3.08
N SER A 60 8.81 -5.10 -3.94
CA SER A 60 8.40 -5.84 -5.15
C SER A 60 9.50 -5.93 -6.22
N GLY A 61 10.56 -5.13 -6.11
CA GLY A 61 11.73 -5.21 -6.97
C GLY A 61 12.61 -6.44 -6.78
N ILE A 62 12.34 -7.27 -5.75
CA ILE A 62 13.17 -8.44 -5.40
C ILE A 62 13.24 -9.48 -6.52
N PHE A 63 12.24 -9.54 -7.41
CA PHE A 63 12.20 -10.47 -8.53
C PHE A 63 13.06 -10.05 -9.73
N GLN A 64 13.62 -8.84 -9.75
CA GLN A 64 14.34 -8.26 -10.89
C GLN A 64 15.88 -8.36 -10.75
N GLY A 65 16.38 -9.51 -10.29
CA GLY A 65 17.80 -9.83 -10.33
C GLY A 65 18.66 -9.01 -9.37
N ARG A 66 19.65 -8.24 -9.89
CA ARG A 66 20.66 -7.56 -9.07
C ARG A 66 20.24 -6.18 -8.55
N LYS A 67 18.97 -5.83 -8.57
CA LYS A 67 18.48 -4.55 -8.05
C LYS A 67 18.58 -4.52 -6.53
N VAL A 68 19.02 -3.40 -5.97
CA VAL A 68 19.02 -3.20 -4.52
C VAL A 68 17.60 -2.98 -4.03
N ASN A 69 17.20 -3.73 -3.01
CA ASN A 69 15.90 -3.61 -2.38
C ASN A 69 16.06 -3.14 -0.94
N ILE A 70 15.34 -2.10 -0.53
CA ILE A 70 15.51 -1.49 0.80
C ILE A 70 14.19 -1.49 1.56
N ILE A 71 14.19 -2.04 2.77
CA ILE A 71 13.15 -1.82 3.76
C ILE A 71 13.54 -0.59 4.57
N GLY A 72 12.84 0.53 4.37
CA GLY A 72 13.14 1.82 4.97
C GLY A 72 12.75 1.95 6.44
N ASN A 73 13.20 3.02 7.07
CA ASN A 73 12.94 3.32 8.49
C ASN A 73 11.47 3.63 8.80
N GLY A 74 10.66 3.95 7.80
CA GLY A 74 9.22 4.16 7.98
C GLY A 74 8.42 2.87 8.07
N VAL A 75 8.98 1.74 7.66
CA VAL A 75 8.35 0.41 7.74
C VAL A 75 8.36 -0.11 9.18
N VAL A 76 7.30 -0.84 9.56
CA VAL A 76 7.26 -1.63 10.79
C VAL A 76 7.32 -3.11 10.42
N LEU A 77 8.25 -3.86 11.00
CA LEU A 77 8.61 -5.22 10.59
C LEU A 77 8.29 -6.24 11.68
N ALA A 78 7.54 -7.30 11.32
CA ALA A 78 7.31 -8.45 12.18
C ALA A 78 8.33 -9.55 11.83
N PRO A 79 9.30 -9.86 12.70
CA PRO A 79 10.40 -10.78 12.40
C PRO A 79 9.97 -12.17 11.95
N ASP A 80 8.98 -12.74 12.61
CA ASP A 80 8.41 -14.06 12.28
C ASP A 80 7.70 -14.07 10.91
N LEU A 81 6.92 -13.03 10.60
CA LEU A 81 6.24 -12.92 9.32
C LEU A 81 7.23 -12.61 8.18
N PHE A 82 8.25 -11.80 8.47
CA PHE A 82 9.35 -11.55 7.53
C PHE A 82 10.12 -12.83 7.22
N MET A 83 10.48 -13.60 8.26
CA MET A 83 11.15 -14.90 8.09
C MET A 83 10.33 -15.86 7.23
N ALA A 84 9.03 -15.95 7.46
CA ALA A 84 8.16 -16.81 6.66
C ALA A 84 8.11 -16.36 5.18
N GLU A 85 7.91 -15.06 4.94
CA GLU A 85 7.90 -14.46 3.59
C GLU A 85 9.22 -14.69 2.85
N ALA A 86 10.35 -14.44 3.53
CA ALA A 86 11.67 -14.61 2.95
C ALA A 86 11.97 -16.06 2.61
N LYS A 87 11.69 -17.01 3.52
CA LYS A 87 11.88 -18.44 3.27
C LYS A 87 11.04 -18.97 2.11
N ASP A 88 9.84 -18.45 1.90
CA ASP A 88 9.01 -18.85 0.77
C ASP A 88 9.60 -18.35 -0.57
N LEU A 89 10.17 -17.15 -0.60
CA LEU A 89 10.90 -16.64 -1.77
C LEU A 89 12.19 -17.42 -2.03
N GLU A 90 12.94 -17.77 -0.99
CA GLU A 90 14.16 -18.58 -1.10
C GLU A 90 13.88 -19.97 -1.66
N LYS A 91 12.78 -20.62 -1.23
CA LYS A 91 12.31 -21.91 -1.81
C LYS A 91 11.99 -21.80 -3.30
N SER A 92 11.55 -20.63 -3.75
CA SER A 92 11.31 -20.30 -5.16
C SER A 92 12.58 -19.89 -5.92
N GLY A 93 13.76 -19.99 -5.29
CA GLY A 93 15.06 -19.76 -5.92
C GLY A 93 15.55 -18.31 -5.93
N HIS A 94 14.93 -17.43 -5.13
CA HIS A 94 15.35 -16.03 -5.03
C HIS A 94 16.39 -15.84 -3.91
N ASP A 95 17.57 -15.32 -4.24
CA ASP A 95 18.59 -14.94 -3.26
C ASP A 95 18.28 -13.55 -2.70
N LEU A 96 17.82 -13.50 -1.45
CA LEU A 96 17.49 -12.25 -0.77
C LEU A 96 18.69 -11.61 -0.07
N HIS A 97 19.65 -12.41 0.37
CA HIS A 97 20.77 -11.93 1.20
C HIS A 97 21.71 -10.98 0.45
N ALA A 98 21.83 -11.17 -0.88
CA ALA A 98 22.68 -10.34 -1.71
C ALA A 98 22.09 -8.94 -1.96
N ASN A 99 20.76 -8.82 -2.00
CA ASN A 99 20.08 -7.66 -2.59
C ASN A 99 19.10 -6.96 -1.63
N LEU A 100 18.75 -7.56 -0.50
CA LEU A 100 17.81 -6.97 0.46
C LEU A 100 18.56 -6.31 1.62
N HIS A 101 18.41 -4.98 1.74
CA HIS A 101 18.97 -4.19 2.82
C HIS A 101 17.84 -3.72 3.75
N ILE A 102 18.04 -3.76 5.04
CA ILE A 102 17.02 -3.44 6.03
C ILE A 102 17.52 -2.29 6.91
N SER A 103 16.68 -1.25 7.04
CA SER A 103 17.02 -0.10 7.88
C SER A 103 17.12 -0.48 9.34
N ARG A 104 18.26 -0.14 9.97
CA ARG A 104 18.41 -0.31 11.42
C ARG A 104 17.41 0.53 12.24
N LYS A 105 16.83 1.58 11.63
CA LYS A 105 15.85 2.48 12.27
C LYS A 105 14.39 2.03 12.07
N ALA A 106 14.11 1.00 11.28
CA ALA A 106 12.76 0.43 11.18
C ALA A 106 12.34 -0.18 12.53
N HIS A 107 11.05 -0.09 12.87
CA HIS A 107 10.54 -0.55 14.15
C HIS A 107 10.11 -2.02 14.09
N LEU A 108 10.34 -2.73 15.19
CA LEU A 108 9.92 -4.12 15.36
C LEU A 108 8.46 -4.19 15.84
N ILE A 109 7.64 -4.98 15.18
CA ILE A 109 6.35 -5.40 15.68
C ILE A 109 6.58 -6.56 16.66
N LEU A 110 6.32 -6.33 17.94
CA LEU A 110 6.44 -7.33 18.98
C LEU A 110 5.18 -8.24 19.02
N PRO A 111 5.26 -9.46 19.56
CA PRO A 111 4.09 -10.27 19.83
C PRO A 111 3.02 -9.54 20.65
N THR A 112 3.44 -8.77 21.64
CA THR A 112 2.55 -7.95 22.49
C THR A 112 1.84 -6.80 21.75
N HIS A 113 2.40 -6.28 20.65
CA HIS A 113 1.68 -5.33 19.79
C HIS A 113 0.45 -5.95 19.15
N ARG A 114 0.50 -7.25 18.78
CA ARG A 114 -0.65 -7.96 18.23
C ARG A 114 -1.75 -8.17 19.28
N LEU A 115 -1.34 -8.43 20.53
CA LEU A 115 -2.29 -8.48 21.66
C LEU A 115 -2.96 -7.12 21.91
N LEU A 116 -2.17 -6.04 21.89
CA LEU A 116 -2.72 -4.68 22.04
C LEU A 116 -3.68 -4.34 20.90
N ASP A 117 -3.39 -4.72 19.66
CA ASP A 117 -4.29 -4.54 18.51
C ASP A 117 -5.63 -5.26 18.76
N ALA A 118 -5.59 -6.51 19.19
CA ALA A 118 -6.78 -7.30 19.54
C ALA A 118 -7.53 -6.70 20.73
N ALA A 119 -6.83 -6.29 21.79
CA ALA A 119 -7.43 -5.70 22.99
C ALA A 119 -8.13 -4.36 22.69
N TYR A 120 -7.50 -3.49 21.89
CA TYR A 120 -8.10 -2.22 21.46
C TYR A 120 -9.34 -2.45 20.58
N GLU A 121 -9.31 -3.40 19.67
CA GLU A 121 -10.50 -3.76 18.87
C GLU A 121 -11.62 -4.35 19.74
N ALA A 122 -11.29 -5.20 20.72
CA ALA A 122 -12.26 -5.74 21.67
C ALA A 122 -12.92 -4.64 22.51
N ALA A 123 -12.12 -3.67 22.98
CA ALA A 123 -12.60 -2.56 23.80
C ALA A 123 -13.57 -1.61 23.06
N LYS A 124 -13.49 -1.51 21.72
CA LYS A 124 -14.38 -0.67 20.89
C LYS A 124 -15.80 -1.24 20.75
N GLY A 125 -16.06 -2.49 21.11
CA GLY A 125 -17.38 -3.11 21.02
C GLY A 125 -17.97 -3.04 19.60
N LYS A 126 -19.08 -2.30 19.43
CA LYS A 126 -19.73 -2.11 18.11
C LYS A 126 -18.96 -1.19 17.17
N GLY A 127 -18.03 -0.37 17.66
CA GLY A 127 -17.20 0.56 16.90
C GLY A 127 -15.91 -0.05 16.36
N LYS A 128 -15.85 -1.37 16.17
CA LYS A 128 -14.68 -2.05 15.60
C LYS A 128 -14.35 -1.52 14.22
N VAL A 129 -13.07 -1.19 14.01
CA VAL A 129 -12.54 -0.73 12.72
C VAL A 129 -12.30 -1.90 11.75
N GLY A 130 -12.11 -3.10 12.30
CA GLY A 130 -11.76 -4.30 11.54
C GLY A 130 -10.29 -4.29 11.14
N THR A 131 -9.39 -4.11 12.11
CA THR A 131 -7.93 -4.13 11.90
C THR A 131 -7.47 -5.46 11.31
N THR A 132 -6.23 -5.47 10.80
CA THR A 132 -5.60 -6.70 10.29
C THR A 132 -5.10 -7.63 11.40
N GLY A 133 -5.13 -7.20 12.67
CA GLY A 133 -4.61 -7.94 13.82
C GLY A 133 -3.09 -8.13 13.80
N LYS A 134 -2.37 -7.33 13.01
CA LYS A 134 -0.91 -7.46 12.82
C LYS A 134 -0.09 -6.56 13.74
N GLY A 135 -0.73 -5.80 14.62
CA GLY A 135 -0.05 -4.92 15.57
C GLY A 135 0.50 -3.62 14.96
N ILE A 136 0.02 -3.22 13.79
CA ILE A 136 0.51 -2.04 13.06
C ILE A 136 0.29 -0.77 13.86
N GLY A 137 -0.95 -0.49 14.27
CA GLY A 137 -1.31 0.69 15.05
C GLY A 137 -0.50 0.82 16.33
N PRO A 138 -0.51 -0.20 17.22
CA PRO A 138 0.29 -0.18 18.45
C PRO A 138 1.79 0.04 18.22
N THR A 139 2.38 -0.52 17.14
CA THR A 139 3.80 -0.29 16.83
C THR A 139 4.08 1.15 16.42
N TYR A 140 3.21 1.77 15.61
CA TYR A 140 3.33 3.20 15.28
C TYR A 140 3.08 4.09 16.50
N THR A 141 2.18 3.72 17.41
CA THR A 141 2.01 4.40 18.71
C THR A 141 3.32 4.40 19.49
N ASP A 142 3.97 3.25 19.61
CA ASP A 142 5.27 3.13 20.27
C ASP A 142 6.38 3.93 19.58
N LYS A 143 6.39 3.95 18.25
CA LYS A 143 7.31 4.78 17.47
C LYS A 143 7.17 6.26 17.83
N ILE A 144 5.93 6.78 17.86
CA ILE A 144 5.66 8.20 18.15
C ILE A 144 5.91 8.52 19.62
N SER A 145 5.57 7.62 20.54
CA SER A 145 5.88 7.77 21.97
C SER A 145 7.36 7.57 22.30
N ARG A 146 8.17 7.13 21.34
CA ARG A 146 9.63 6.89 21.47
C ARG A 146 9.96 5.76 22.46
N THR A 147 9.10 4.76 22.51
CA THR A 147 9.19 3.63 23.43
C THR A 147 9.30 2.27 22.71
N GLY A 148 9.23 2.27 21.37
CA GLY A 148 9.34 1.08 20.56
C GLY A 148 10.78 0.63 20.34
N LEU A 149 10.93 -0.64 19.96
CA LEU A 149 12.20 -1.22 19.55
C LEU A 149 12.45 -1.01 18.05
N ARG A 150 13.68 -0.70 17.71
CA ARG A 150 14.18 -0.64 16.33
C ARG A 150 14.97 -1.90 15.98
N ILE A 151 15.10 -2.19 14.70
CA ILE A 151 15.92 -3.32 14.23
C ILE A 151 17.37 -3.23 14.73
N GLY A 152 17.96 -2.02 14.81
CA GLY A 152 19.29 -1.83 15.35
C GLY A 152 19.45 -2.26 16.82
N ASP A 153 18.36 -2.27 17.59
CA ASP A 153 18.41 -2.67 19.00
C ASP A 153 18.66 -4.18 19.20
N ILE A 154 18.46 -5.02 18.17
CA ILE A 154 18.77 -6.46 18.25
C ILE A 154 20.26 -6.75 18.46
N PHE A 155 21.12 -5.74 18.27
CA PHE A 155 22.57 -5.84 18.44
C PHE A 155 23.09 -5.16 19.71
N ASP A 156 22.21 -4.55 20.52
CA ASP A 156 22.58 -3.81 21.72
C ASP A 156 21.56 -3.97 22.85
N ARG A 157 21.91 -4.71 23.91
CA ARG A 157 21.10 -4.96 25.11
C ARG A 157 19.65 -5.36 24.78
N PHE A 158 19.49 -6.24 23.80
CA PHE A 158 18.19 -6.57 23.23
C PHE A 158 17.22 -7.12 24.27
N GLU A 159 17.65 -8.07 25.08
CA GLU A 159 16.81 -8.74 26.09
C GLU A 159 16.24 -7.75 27.12
N GLU A 160 17.08 -6.81 27.59
CA GLU A 160 16.68 -5.77 28.55
C GLU A 160 15.62 -4.83 27.92
N LYS A 161 15.89 -4.35 26.72
CA LYS A 161 14.99 -3.46 25.98
C LYS A 161 13.66 -4.16 25.65
N TYR A 162 13.72 -5.42 25.23
CA TYR A 162 12.55 -6.23 24.94
C TYR A 162 11.69 -6.45 26.18
N ALA A 163 12.31 -6.85 27.30
CA ALA A 163 11.62 -7.05 28.57
C ALA A 163 10.92 -5.75 29.06
N THR A 164 11.59 -4.59 28.89
CA THR A 164 11.03 -3.29 29.24
C THR A 164 9.79 -2.96 28.40
N CYS A 165 9.84 -3.17 27.07
CA CYS A 165 8.70 -2.97 26.19
C CYS A 165 7.56 -3.92 26.53
N LYS A 166 7.85 -5.20 26.72
CA LYS A 166 6.88 -6.24 27.05
C LYS A 166 6.16 -5.90 28.35
N ALA A 167 6.87 -5.57 29.42
CA ALA A 167 6.28 -5.21 30.72
C ALA A 167 5.32 -4.01 30.61
N ARG A 168 5.68 -2.99 29.81
CA ARG A 168 4.81 -1.85 29.55
C ARG A 168 3.51 -2.27 28.82
N HIS A 169 3.62 -3.12 27.80
CA HIS A 169 2.45 -3.63 27.06
C HIS A 169 1.54 -4.48 27.95
N GLU A 170 2.12 -5.33 28.81
CA GLU A 170 1.39 -6.15 29.76
C GLU A 170 0.62 -5.28 30.78
N ALA A 171 1.21 -4.17 31.23
CA ALA A 171 0.50 -3.20 32.09
C ALA A 171 -0.70 -2.55 31.37
N ILE A 172 -0.55 -2.22 30.09
CA ILE A 172 -1.68 -1.69 29.28
C ILE A 172 -2.75 -2.76 29.08
N LEU A 173 -2.38 -3.98 28.69
CA LEU A 173 -3.30 -5.10 28.52
C LEU A 173 -4.09 -5.36 29.81
N LYS A 174 -3.43 -5.34 30.96
CA LYS A 174 -4.07 -5.46 32.27
C LYS A 174 -5.07 -4.33 32.53
N SER A 175 -4.75 -3.09 32.16
CA SER A 175 -5.68 -1.95 32.32
C SER A 175 -6.91 -2.05 31.42
N LEU A 176 -6.81 -2.77 30.29
CA LEU A 176 -7.92 -3.07 29.39
C LEU A 176 -8.69 -4.35 29.78
N ASN A 177 -8.37 -4.97 30.91
CA ASN A 177 -8.90 -6.28 31.34
C ASN A 177 -8.69 -7.40 30.31
N TYR A 178 -7.59 -7.32 29.51
CA TYR A 178 -7.21 -8.31 28.52
C TYR A 178 -6.05 -9.14 29.07
N THR A 179 -6.36 -10.16 29.85
CA THR A 179 -5.38 -10.94 30.63
C THR A 179 -5.37 -12.42 30.30
N ASP A 180 -6.34 -12.91 29.56
CA ASP A 180 -6.44 -14.31 29.13
C ASP A 180 -5.75 -14.48 27.77
N TYR A 181 -4.42 -14.65 27.77
CA TYR A 181 -3.62 -14.90 26.57
C TYR A 181 -2.37 -15.71 26.90
N ASP A 182 -1.91 -16.48 25.93
CA ASP A 182 -0.61 -17.14 25.91
C ASP A 182 0.14 -16.78 24.62
N ILE A 183 1.33 -16.23 24.74
CA ILE A 183 2.18 -15.88 23.61
C ILE A 183 3.46 -16.72 23.51
N THR A 184 3.59 -17.75 24.32
CA THR A 184 4.83 -18.54 24.46
C THR A 184 5.33 -19.04 23.09
N GLU A 185 4.48 -19.69 22.32
CA GLU A 185 4.88 -20.20 20.99
C GLU A 185 5.07 -19.07 19.96
N VAL A 186 4.24 -18.02 20.03
CA VAL A 186 4.38 -16.84 19.14
C VAL A 186 5.69 -16.13 19.44
N GLU A 187 6.03 -15.94 20.72
CA GLU A 187 7.27 -15.30 21.16
C GLU A 187 8.50 -16.11 20.73
N LYS A 188 8.45 -17.45 20.85
CA LYS A 188 9.48 -18.36 20.37
C LYS A 188 9.75 -18.20 18.87
N THR A 189 8.71 -18.29 18.05
CA THR A 189 8.82 -18.11 16.60
C THR A 189 9.29 -16.70 16.23
N TRP A 190 8.87 -15.70 17.00
CA TRP A 190 9.31 -14.32 16.83
C TRP A 190 10.80 -14.15 17.11
N MET A 191 11.34 -14.82 18.17
CA MET A 191 12.77 -14.83 18.48
C MET A 191 13.58 -15.55 17.39
N GLU A 192 13.08 -16.64 16.85
CA GLU A 192 13.67 -17.29 15.65
C GLU A 192 13.75 -16.30 14.46
N GLY A 193 12.71 -15.49 14.29
CA GLY A 193 12.67 -14.41 13.30
C GLY A 193 13.71 -13.31 13.55
N ILE A 194 13.99 -12.96 14.81
CA ILE A 194 15.07 -12.04 15.19
C ILE A 194 16.44 -12.62 14.78
N ASP A 195 16.70 -13.90 15.06
CA ASP A 195 17.96 -14.53 14.67
C ASP A 195 18.11 -14.65 13.15
N TYR A 196 17.00 -14.87 12.44
CA TYR A 196 16.96 -14.87 10.99
C TYR A 196 17.26 -13.48 10.42
N LEU A 197 16.70 -12.39 11.00
CA LEU A 197 16.99 -11.01 10.60
C LEU A 197 18.47 -10.64 10.70
N LYS A 198 19.22 -11.19 11.67
CA LYS A 198 20.66 -10.94 11.83
C LYS A 198 21.49 -11.40 10.63
N GLN A 199 20.95 -12.24 9.77
CA GLN A 199 21.62 -12.75 8.57
C GLN A 199 21.57 -11.76 7.40
N PHE A 200 20.72 -10.72 7.47
CA PHE A 200 20.56 -9.73 6.43
C PHE A 200 21.47 -8.51 6.61
N LYS A 201 21.65 -7.75 5.55
CA LYS A 201 22.40 -6.50 5.58
C LYS A 201 21.60 -5.41 6.28
N ILE A 202 21.91 -5.15 7.55
CA ILE A 202 21.29 -4.08 8.33
C ILE A 202 22.09 -2.79 8.14
N VAL A 203 21.43 -1.73 7.67
CA VAL A 203 22.07 -0.50 7.21
C VAL A 203 21.48 0.76 7.84
N ASP A 204 22.23 1.85 7.82
CA ASP A 204 21.70 3.21 7.99
C ASP A 204 21.13 3.66 6.64
N SER A 205 19.85 3.33 6.41
CA SER A 205 19.20 3.42 5.09
C SER A 205 19.23 4.82 4.47
N GLU A 206 19.16 5.88 5.31
CA GLU A 206 19.27 7.27 4.87
C GLU A 206 20.66 7.59 4.31
N HIS A 207 21.72 7.01 4.87
CA HIS A 207 23.07 7.15 4.32
C HIS A 207 23.23 6.34 3.03
N GLU A 208 22.75 5.09 3.05
CA GLU A 208 22.85 4.19 1.90
C GLU A 208 22.13 4.77 0.66
N ILE A 209 20.87 5.17 0.78
CA ILE A 209 20.09 5.74 -0.32
C ILE A 209 20.72 7.03 -0.85
N ASN A 210 21.14 7.94 0.05
CA ASN A 210 21.76 9.20 -0.40
C ASN A 210 23.14 8.98 -1.03
N ASN A 211 23.89 7.92 -0.62
CA ASN A 211 25.14 7.54 -1.29
C ASN A 211 24.86 6.98 -2.70
N LEU A 212 23.87 6.11 -2.84
CA LEU A 212 23.45 5.57 -4.14
C LEU A 212 23.01 6.69 -5.09
N LEU A 213 22.21 7.65 -4.61
CA LEU A 213 21.81 8.82 -5.39
C LEU A 213 22.99 9.69 -5.83
N ARG A 214 23.99 9.90 -4.95
CA ARG A 214 25.21 10.63 -5.30
C ARG A 214 26.06 9.88 -6.34
N ALA A 215 26.00 8.56 -6.34
CA ALA A 215 26.65 7.71 -7.34
C ALA A 215 25.89 7.67 -8.68
N GLY A 216 24.74 8.36 -8.80
CA GLY A 216 23.94 8.45 -10.02
C GLY A 216 22.87 7.38 -10.15
N ASN A 217 22.63 6.55 -9.11
CA ASN A 217 21.61 5.51 -9.14
C ASN A 217 20.20 6.10 -9.04
N SER A 218 19.25 5.48 -9.70
CA SER A 218 17.82 5.79 -9.66
C SER A 218 17.12 4.98 -8.57
N VAL A 219 16.17 5.62 -7.87
CA VAL A 219 15.41 5.01 -6.77
C VAL A 219 13.91 5.08 -7.06
N LEU A 220 13.22 3.94 -7.00
CA LEU A 220 11.76 3.86 -6.97
C LEU A 220 11.30 3.63 -5.53
N CYS A 221 10.59 4.61 -4.98
CA CYS A 221 9.97 4.51 -3.66
C CYS A 221 8.61 3.81 -3.76
N GLU A 222 8.49 2.62 -3.17
CA GLU A 222 7.28 1.81 -3.19
C GLU A 222 6.41 2.09 -1.98
N GLY A 223 5.21 2.65 -2.20
CA GLY A 223 4.19 2.86 -1.18
C GLY A 223 3.36 1.62 -0.87
N ALA A 224 2.70 1.62 0.26
CA ALA A 224 1.73 0.63 0.68
C ALA A 224 0.41 1.31 1.06
N GLN A 225 -0.71 0.56 1.07
CA GLN A 225 -2.06 1.09 1.24
C GLN A 225 -2.39 2.13 0.14
N GLY A 226 -3.12 3.19 0.46
CA GLY A 226 -3.47 4.26 -0.48
C GLY A 226 -3.71 5.58 0.24
N THR A 227 -3.77 6.69 -0.51
CA THR A 227 -3.88 8.05 0.03
C THR A 227 -5.10 8.23 0.93
N MET A 228 -6.24 7.62 0.58
CA MET A 228 -7.45 7.70 1.39
C MET A 228 -7.36 6.93 2.73
N LEU A 229 -6.26 6.21 2.96
CA LEU A 229 -5.92 5.54 4.22
C LEU A 229 -4.77 6.22 4.98
N ASP A 230 -4.29 7.38 4.53
CA ASP A 230 -3.23 8.15 5.21
C ASP A 230 -3.70 8.62 6.60
N ILE A 231 -2.78 8.61 7.56
CA ILE A 231 -3.10 8.96 8.96
C ILE A 231 -3.55 10.43 9.11
N ASP A 232 -3.03 11.33 8.28
CA ASP A 232 -3.31 12.76 8.35
C ASP A 232 -4.38 13.19 7.33
N PHE A 233 -4.33 12.66 6.11
CA PHE A 233 -5.11 13.11 4.96
C PHE A 233 -6.17 12.11 4.48
N GLY A 234 -6.20 10.91 5.05
CA GLY A 234 -7.17 9.88 4.68
C GLY A 234 -8.58 10.12 5.26
N SER A 235 -9.45 9.16 5.00
CA SER A 235 -10.83 9.12 5.51
C SER A 235 -10.87 8.76 7.00
N TYR A 236 -10.30 9.62 7.84
CA TYR A 236 -10.19 9.46 9.30
C TYR A 236 -11.58 9.29 9.94
N PRO A 237 -11.76 8.47 11.02
CA PRO A 237 -10.71 7.77 11.78
C PRO A 237 -10.36 6.36 11.26
N VAL A 238 -11.00 5.87 10.22
CA VAL A 238 -10.82 4.52 9.71
C VAL A 238 -9.71 4.51 8.64
N VAL A 239 -8.47 4.68 9.10
CA VAL A 239 -7.25 4.81 8.29
C VAL A 239 -6.13 3.93 8.84
N THR A 240 -5.01 3.82 8.14
CA THR A 240 -3.78 3.20 8.67
C THR A 240 -3.01 4.19 9.55
N SER A 241 -2.10 3.69 10.37
CA SER A 241 -1.30 4.52 11.29
C SER A 241 0.00 5.05 10.67
N SER A 242 0.11 5.06 9.35
CA SER A 242 1.31 5.51 8.64
C SER A 242 0.99 6.56 7.58
N ASN A 243 2.01 7.36 7.19
CA ASN A 243 1.89 8.30 6.09
C ASN A 243 2.05 7.59 4.76
N THR A 244 0.93 7.40 4.06
CA THR A 244 0.85 6.72 2.76
C THR A 244 1.08 7.69 1.59
N VAL A 245 1.10 9.00 1.87
CA VAL A 245 1.33 10.07 0.91
C VAL A 245 2.79 10.20 0.51
N CYS A 246 3.07 10.95 -0.55
CA CYS A 246 4.41 11.15 -1.12
C CYS A 246 5.43 11.65 -0.07
N ALA A 247 5.04 12.55 0.83
CA ALA A 247 5.87 13.04 1.93
C ALA A 247 6.37 11.91 2.85
N GLY A 248 5.61 10.80 2.95
CA GLY A 248 6.01 9.59 3.67
C GLY A 248 7.29 8.95 3.11
N ALA A 249 7.57 9.07 1.82
CA ALA A 249 8.82 8.60 1.22
C ALA A 249 10.02 9.40 1.76
N CYS A 250 9.88 10.71 1.93
CA CYS A 250 10.94 11.55 2.48
C CYS A 250 11.29 11.15 3.92
N THR A 251 10.29 11.02 4.78
CA THR A 251 10.50 10.67 6.20
C THR A 251 10.82 9.19 6.41
N GLY A 252 10.26 8.31 5.58
CA GLY A 252 10.42 6.85 5.69
C GLY A 252 11.72 6.31 5.11
N LEU A 253 12.47 7.12 4.33
CA LEU A 253 13.74 6.75 3.72
C LEU A 253 14.88 7.73 4.03
N GLY A 254 14.58 8.89 4.61
CA GLY A 254 15.57 9.95 4.83
C GLY A 254 16.02 10.62 3.53
N ILE A 255 15.08 10.88 2.62
CA ILE A 255 15.32 11.56 1.34
C ILE A 255 14.83 13.00 1.46
N ALA A 256 15.62 13.96 0.98
CA ALA A 256 15.22 15.36 0.96
C ALA A 256 14.06 15.59 -0.04
N PRO A 257 13.03 16.41 0.29
CA PRO A 257 11.87 16.61 -0.58
C PRO A 257 12.20 17.08 -1.99
N ASN A 258 13.25 17.90 -2.15
CA ASN A 258 13.70 18.42 -3.44
C ASN A 258 14.42 17.39 -4.32
N LYS A 259 14.50 16.12 -3.88
CA LYS A 259 15.03 15.00 -4.67
C LYS A 259 13.93 14.20 -5.35
N ILE A 260 12.67 14.40 -4.94
CA ILE A 260 11.53 13.73 -5.56
C ILE A 260 11.36 14.29 -6.98
N GLY A 261 11.34 13.36 -7.93
CA GLY A 261 11.07 13.61 -9.35
C GLY A 261 9.61 13.28 -9.68
N ASP A 262 9.38 12.19 -10.45
CA ASP A 262 8.03 11.78 -10.80
C ASP A 262 7.30 11.14 -9.62
N VAL A 263 6.01 11.44 -9.53
CA VAL A 263 5.08 10.83 -8.58
C VAL A 263 4.02 10.06 -9.36
N PHE A 264 4.13 8.74 -9.36
CA PHE A 264 3.19 7.84 -10.00
C PHE A 264 2.01 7.55 -9.10
N GLY A 265 0.83 8.02 -9.49
CA GLY A 265 -0.42 7.76 -8.79
C GLY A 265 -1.15 6.56 -9.39
N ILE A 266 -1.33 5.49 -8.62
CA ILE A 266 -2.06 4.31 -9.08
C ILE A 266 -3.52 4.42 -8.66
N MET A 267 -4.43 4.23 -9.62
CA MET A 267 -5.86 4.14 -9.41
C MET A 267 -6.45 2.94 -10.14
N LYS A 268 -7.51 2.36 -9.63
CA LYS A 268 -8.35 1.40 -10.36
C LYS A 268 -9.43 2.15 -11.15
N ALA A 269 -9.91 1.54 -12.22
CA ALA A 269 -11.06 2.04 -12.99
C ALA A 269 -12.36 2.09 -12.17
N TYR A 270 -12.35 1.56 -10.95
CA TYR A 270 -13.41 1.58 -9.94
C TYR A 270 -12.79 1.73 -8.55
N CYS A 271 -13.58 1.83 -7.50
CA CYS A 271 -13.09 1.90 -6.13
C CYS A 271 -13.35 0.61 -5.37
N THR A 272 -12.45 0.27 -4.45
CA THR A 272 -12.66 -0.79 -3.45
C THR A 272 -12.21 -0.34 -2.07
N ARG A 273 -12.88 -0.85 -1.03
CA ARG A 273 -12.48 -0.64 0.35
C ARG A 273 -12.59 -1.93 1.16
N VAL A 274 -11.60 -2.19 2.01
CA VAL A 274 -11.64 -3.28 2.99
C VAL A 274 -12.01 -2.71 4.36
N GLY A 275 -12.90 -3.41 5.08
CA GLY A 275 -13.29 -3.02 6.43
C GLY A 275 -14.31 -1.89 6.49
N ALA A 276 -14.40 -1.29 7.67
CA ALA A 276 -15.33 -0.20 7.95
C ALA A 276 -14.86 1.14 7.36
N GLY A 277 -15.62 2.18 7.60
CA GLY A 277 -15.35 3.55 7.22
C GLY A 277 -16.07 4.03 5.97
N PRO A 278 -16.02 5.33 5.71
CA PRO A 278 -16.80 5.97 4.65
C PRO A 278 -16.33 5.54 3.27
N PHE A 279 -17.29 5.36 2.38
CA PHE A 279 -17.07 4.99 0.99
C PHE A 279 -18.22 5.56 0.13
N PRO A 280 -18.15 6.84 -0.30
CA PRO A 280 -19.26 7.55 -0.92
C PRO A 280 -19.83 6.91 -2.17
N THR A 281 -18.98 6.25 -2.96
CA THR A 281 -19.39 5.61 -4.22
C THR A 281 -19.71 4.12 -4.07
N GLU A 282 -19.84 3.59 -2.84
CA GLU A 282 -20.16 2.18 -2.60
C GLU A 282 -21.47 1.76 -3.25
N LEU A 283 -21.47 0.56 -3.83
CA LEU A 283 -22.62 -0.06 -4.49
C LEU A 283 -23.11 -1.25 -3.66
N PHE A 284 -24.39 -1.23 -3.33
CA PHE A 284 -25.06 -2.28 -2.55
C PHE A 284 -25.95 -3.18 -3.42
N ASP A 285 -25.92 -2.98 -4.72
CA ASP A 285 -26.73 -3.67 -5.73
C ASP A 285 -25.93 -4.75 -6.49
N GLU A 286 -26.58 -5.35 -7.49
CA GLU A 286 -26.00 -6.35 -8.38
C GLU A 286 -24.77 -5.82 -9.14
N THR A 287 -24.68 -4.52 -9.38
CA THR A 287 -23.53 -3.89 -10.02
C THR A 287 -22.28 -4.01 -9.15
N GLY A 288 -22.42 -3.71 -7.85
CA GLY A 288 -21.33 -3.86 -6.88
C GLY A 288 -20.87 -5.32 -6.75
N ALA A 289 -21.80 -6.27 -6.72
CA ALA A 289 -21.51 -7.70 -6.71
C ALA A 289 -20.77 -8.12 -8.00
N LYS A 290 -21.24 -7.69 -9.17
CA LYS A 290 -20.60 -7.99 -10.46
C LYS A 290 -19.18 -7.44 -10.56
N ILE A 291 -18.91 -6.21 -10.09
CA ILE A 291 -17.55 -5.65 -10.04
C ILE A 291 -16.66 -6.50 -9.13
N ARG A 292 -17.16 -6.92 -7.94
CA ARG A 292 -16.43 -7.77 -7.00
C ARG A 292 -16.02 -9.10 -7.62
N ASP A 293 -16.97 -9.77 -8.28
CA ASP A 293 -16.75 -11.10 -8.83
C ASP A 293 -15.77 -11.05 -10.02
N LEU A 294 -15.99 -10.14 -10.98
CA LEU A 294 -15.13 -9.96 -12.14
C LEU A 294 -13.73 -9.49 -11.73
N GLY A 295 -13.66 -8.60 -10.74
CA GLY A 295 -12.40 -8.06 -10.23
C GLY A 295 -11.67 -8.99 -9.27
N HIS A 296 -12.27 -10.15 -8.88
CA HIS A 296 -11.75 -11.02 -7.82
C HIS A 296 -11.41 -10.21 -6.56
N GLU A 297 -12.33 -9.29 -6.16
CA GLU A 297 -12.11 -8.37 -5.06
C GLU A 297 -12.38 -9.04 -3.70
N TYR A 298 -11.46 -9.96 -3.34
CA TYR A 298 -11.41 -10.70 -2.09
C TYR A 298 -10.04 -10.51 -1.45
N GLY A 299 -10.00 -10.47 -0.12
CA GLY A 299 -8.74 -10.31 0.62
C GLY A 299 -7.81 -11.49 0.40
N ALA A 300 -6.59 -11.26 -0.09
CA ALA A 300 -5.61 -12.31 -0.42
C ALA A 300 -5.25 -13.22 0.77
N VAL A 301 -5.41 -12.74 2.01
CA VAL A 301 -5.06 -13.50 3.23
C VAL A 301 -6.30 -14.04 3.94
N THR A 302 -7.39 -13.26 3.98
CA THR A 302 -8.59 -13.58 4.77
C THR A 302 -9.76 -14.08 3.93
N GLY A 303 -9.69 -13.96 2.60
CA GLY A 303 -10.82 -14.22 1.71
C GLY A 303 -12.00 -13.26 1.87
N ARG A 304 -11.87 -12.22 2.73
CA ARG A 304 -12.95 -11.27 3.01
C ARG A 304 -13.31 -10.48 1.76
N GLU A 305 -14.60 -10.37 1.47
CA GLU A 305 -15.14 -9.55 0.39
C GLU A 305 -14.72 -8.09 0.56
N ARG A 306 -14.28 -7.47 -0.55
CA ARG A 306 -14.07 -6.03 -0.61
C ARG A 306 -15.38 -5.35 -0.98
N ARG A 307 -15.65 -4.22 -0.37
CA ARG A 307 -16.70 -3.29 -0.77
C ARG A 307 -16.31 -2.67 -2.10
N CYS A 308 -17.21 -2.61 -3.07
CA CYS A 308 -16.94 -2.11 -4.42
C CYS A 308 -17.82 -0.91 -4.74
N GLY A 309 -17.32 0.00 -5.56
CA GLY A 309 -18.04 1.18 -5.98
C GLY A 309 -17.46 1.79 -7.25
N TRP A 310 -18.19 2.72 -7.87
CA TRP A 310 -17.72 3.44 -9.04
C TRP A 310 -16.49 4.31 -8.70
N VAL A 311 -15.71 4.65 -9.73
CA VAL A 311 -14.55 5.53 -9.60
C VAL A 311 -14.96 6.87 -8.99
N ASP A 312 -14.16 7.35 -8.03
CA ASP A 312 -14.41 8.56 -7.27
C ASP A 312 -13.39 9.65 -7.64
N LEU A 313 -13.81 10.57 -8.51
CA LEU A 313 -12.94 11.62 -9.00
C LEU A 313 -12.75 12.76 -7.98
N VAL A 314 -13.63 12.89 -6.99
CA VAL A 314 -13.45 13.87 -5.90
C VAL A 314 -12.29 13.42 -5.01
N ALA A 315 -12.30 12.16 -4.58
CA ALA A 315 -11.21 11.55 -3.81
C ALA A 315 -9.89 11.54 -4.60
N LEU A 316 -9.94 11.25 -5.92
CA LEU A 316 -8.75 11.23 -6.78
C LEU A 316 -8.13 12.61 -6.96
N ARG A 317 -8.93 13.67 -7.22
CA ARG A 317 -8.41 15.05 -7.30
C ARG A 317 -7.71 15.46 -6.01
N TYR A 318 -8.33 15.15 -4.88
CA TYR A 318 -7.73 15.40 -3.58
C TYR A 318 -6.42 14.64 -3.39
N ALA A 319 -6.39 13.34 -3.72
CA ALA A 319 -5.19 12.52 -3.64
C ALA A 319 -4.06 13.03 -4.56
N ILE A 320 -4.39 13.44 -5.79
CA ILE A 320 -3.44 14.02 -6.76
C ILE A 320 -2.82 15.30 -6.19
N MET A 321 -3.65 16.20 -5.65
CA MET A 321 -3.22 17.46 -5.05
C MET A 321 -2.26 17.24 -3.87
N ILE A 322 -2.62 16.36 -2.92
CA ILE A 322 -1.82 16.09 -1.72
C ILE A 322 -0.47 15.47 -2.05
N ASN A 323 -0.41 14.63 -3.09
CA ASN A 323 0.79 13.89 -3.46
C ASN A 323 1.65 14.59 -4.50
N GLY A 324 1.13 15.60 -5.20
CA GLY A 324 1.81 16.19 -6.35
C GLY A 324 2.01 15.19 -7.48
N VAL A 325 0.97 14.39 -7.79
CA VAL A 325 1.03 13.34 -8.81
C VAL A 325 1.35 13.93 -10.17
N THR A 326 2.36 13.38 -10.84
CA THR A 326 2.79 13.81 -12.18
C THR A 326 2.23 12.92 -13.28
N GLN A 327 1.92 11.66 -12.96
CA GLN A 327 1.45 10.66 -13.91
C GLN A 327 0.49 9.67 -13.23
N LEU A 328 -0.58 9.32 -13.93
CA LEU A 328 -1.55 8.31 -13.48
C LEU A 328 -1.26 6.95 -14.10
N ILE A 329 -1.57 5.92 -13.32
CA ILE A 329 -1.54 4.53 -13.72
C ILE A 329 -2.93 3.94 -13.48
N LEU A 330 -3.62 3.58 -14.57
CA LEU A 330 -4.97 3.04 -14.54
C LEU A 330 -4.94 1.51 -14.50
N MET A 331 -5.47 0.95 -13.43
CA MET A 331 -5.46 -0.49 -13.18
C MET A 331 -6.85 -1.10 -13.31
N LYS A 332 -6.89 -2.40 -13.63
CA LYS A 332 -8.11 -3.22 -13.61
C LYS A 332 -9.22 -2.70 -14.53
N SER A 333 -8.85 -2.13 -15.67
CA SER A 333 -9.81 -1.65 -16.66
C SER A 333 -10.59 -2.80 -17.30
N ASP A 334 -9.97 -3.98 -17.42
CA ASP A 334 -10.55 -5.24 -17.88
C ASP A 334 -11.79 -5.67 -17.09
N VAL A 335 -11.86 -5.34 -15.81
CA VAL A 335 -13.03 -5.66 -14.96
C VAL A 335 -14.31 -4.98 -15.45
N LEU A 336 -14.18 -3.85 -16.13
CA LEU A 336 -15.32 -3.09 -16.64
C LEU A 336 -15.71 -3.47 -18.09
N ASP A 337 -15.04 -4.41 -18.72
CA ASP A 337 -15.30 -4.87 -20.10
C ASP A 337 -16.75 -5.32 -20.34
N ALA A 338 -17.40 -5.85 -19.30
CA ALA A 338 -18.75 -6.41 -19.38
C ALA A 338 -19.89 -5.40 -19.12
N PHE A 339 -19.57 -4.11 -18.95
CA PHE A 339 -20.56 -3.08 -18.61
C PHE A 339 -20.97 -2.28 -19.86
N ASP A 340 -22.27 -2.00 -19.99
CA ASP A 340 -22.81 -1.14 -21.05
C ASP A 340 -22.59 0.35 -20.72
N THR A 341 -22.72 0.68 -19.44
CA THR A 341 -22.56 2.04 -18.91
C THR A 341 -21.64 2.00 -17.71
N ILE A 342 -20.70 2.91 -17.67
CA ILE A 342 -19.77 3.13 -16.57
C ILE A 342 -20.09 4.47 -15.94
N LYS A 343 -20.05 4.56 -14.61
CA LYS A 343 -20.28 5.81 -13.89
C LYS A 343 -19.02 6.30 -13.21
N ALA A 344 -18.81 7.62 -13.25
CA ALA A 344 -17.75 8.29 -12.53
C ALA A 344 -18.35 9.34 -11.59
N CYS A 345 -17.98 9.33 -10.32
CA CYS A 345 -18.42 10.35 -9.38
C CYS A 345 -17.59 11.63 -9.62
N VAL A 346 -18.23 12.66 -10.15
CA VAL A 346 -17.59 13.92 -10.56
C VAL A 346 -17.66 15.01 -9.50
N ALA A 347 -18.61 14.92 -8.59
CA ALA A 347 -18.83 15.83 -7.47
C ALA A 347 -19.54 15.10 -6.32
N TYR A 348 -19.58 15.71 -5.14
CA TYR A 348 -20.45 15.31 -4.02
C TYR A 348 -21.53 16.36 -3.78
N LYS A 349 -22.70 15.92 -3.29
CA LYS A 349 -23.63 16.80 -2.58
C LYS A 349 -23.41 16.61 -1.08
N VAL A 350 -22.99 17.67 -0.42
CA VAL A 350 -22.79 17.71 1.04
C VAL A 350 -23.87 18.61 1.62
N ASN A 351 -24.79 18.03 2.40
CA ASN A 351 -25.96 18.74 2.93
C ASN A 351 -26.76 19.51 1.83
N GLY A 352 -26.92 18.87 0.65
CA GLY A 352 -27.66 19.40 -0.48
C GLY A 352 -26.86 20.41 -1.35
N LYS A 353 -25.63 20.79 -0.99
CA LYS A 353 -24.77 21.68 -1.77
C LYS A 353 -23.72 20.86 -2.54
N GLU A 354 -23.62 21.10 -3.84
CA GLU A 354 -22.64 20.44 -4.68
C GLU A 354 -21.22 21.00 -4.44
N THR A 355 -20.23 20.10 -4.36
CA THR A 355 -18.82 20.42 -4.22
C THR A 355 -17.95 19.42 -4.97
N ARG A 356 -16.78 19.87 -5.44
CA ARG A 356 -15.71 19.06 -5.99
C ARG A 356 -14.53 18.89 -5.00
N GLU A 357 -14.61 19.53 -3.86
CA GLU A 357 -13.62 19.41 -2.79
C GLU A 357 -13.96 18.25 -1.88
N PHE A 358 -12.94 17.53 -1.45
CA PHE A 358 -13.08 16.41 -0.51
C PHE A 358 -13.41 16.98 0.88
N PRO A 359 -14.58 16.64 1.46
CA PRO A 359 -15.05 17.26 2.69
C PRO A 359 -14.34 16.69 3.92
N PHE A 360 -14.24 17.50 4.99
CA PHE A 360 -13.69 17.06 6.27
C PHE A 360 -14.51 15.91 6.86
N ASN A 361 -15.84 16.03 6.91
CA ASN A 361 -16.72 14.92 7.29
C ASN A 361 -17.22 14.21 6.04
N ILE A 362 -16.80 12.98 5.85
CA ILE A 362 -17.18 12.12 4.72
C ILE A 362 -18.12 10.98 5.15
N GLU A 363 -18.41 10.83 6.45
CA GLU A 363 -19.23 9.72 6.95
C GLU A 363 -20.72 9.92 6.72
N GLU A 364 -21.21 11.15 6.87
CA GLU A 364 -22.63 11.46 6.81
C GLU A 364 -22.94 12.61 5.87
N GLY A 365 -24.10 12.53 5.21
CA GLY A 365 -24.62 13.61 4.36
C GLY A 365 -23.86 13.85 3.08
N VAL A 366 -23.08 12.87 2.62
CA VAL A 366 -22.35 12.91 1.35
C VAL A 366 -23.03 12.00 0.34
N GLU A 367 -23.52 12.58 -0.75
CA GLU A 367 -24.14 11.87 -1.86
C GLU A 367 -23.27 12.05 -3.13
N PRO A 368 -22.93 10.95 -3.83
CA PRO A 368 -22.15 11.04 -5.07
C PRO A 368 -23.01 11.58 -6.23
N VAL A 369 -22.43 12.49 -7.02
CA VAL A 369 -22.99 12.97 -8.28
C VAL A 369 -22.25 12.29 -9.42
N TYR A 370 -22.99 11.49 -10.20
CA TYR A 370 -22.41 10.67 -11.25
C TYR A 370 -22.55 11.28 -12.63
N GLN A 371 -21.49 11.10 -13.43
CA GLN A 371 -21.56 11.20 -14.89
C GLN A 371 -21.53 9.79 -15.47
N GLU A 372 -22.41 9.51 -16.43
CA GLU A 372 -22.47 8.26 -17.16
C GLU A 372 -21.63 8.32 -18.43
N LEU A 373 -20.93 7.24 -18.72
CA LEU A 373 -20.02 7.07 -19.83
C LEU A 373 -20.32 5.74 -20.53
N PRO A 374 -20.19 5.63 -21.86
CA PRO A 374 -20.32 4.36 -22.56
C PRO A 374 -19.26 3.36 -22.10
N GLY A 375 -19.67 2.12 -21.86
CA GLY A 375 -18.74 1.01 -21.69
C GLY A 375 -18.13 0.58 -23.03
N TRP A 376 -16.97 -0.06 -22.97
CA TRP A 376 -16.27 -0.48 -24.20
C TRP A 376 -16.65 -1.87 -24.68
N LYS A 377 -17.27 -2.72 -23.88
CA LYS A 377 -17.80 -4.05 -24.28
C LYS A 377 -16.82 -4.91 -25.08
N THR A 378 -15.55 -4.84 -24.73
CA THR A 378 -14.47 -5.51 -25.44
C THR A 378 -13.54 -6.14 -24.42
N ASP A 379 -13.26 -7.44 -24.58
CA ASP A 379 -12.20 -8.10 -23.80
C ASP A 379 -10.86 -7.48 -24.16
N MET A 380 -10.25 -6.80 -23.18
CA MET A 380 -8.99 -6.10 -23.36
C MET A 380 -7.76 -6.95 -23.01
N THR A 381 -7.94 -8.14 -22.47
CA THR A 381 -6.83 -8.95 -21.91
C THR A 381 -5.78 -9.37 -22.95
N GLY A 382 -6.15 -9.39 -24.24
CA GLY A 382 -5.24 -9.68 -25.35
C GLY A 382 -4.64 -8.46 -26.03
N ILE A 383 -4.95 -7.24 -25.59
CA ILE A 383 -4.42 -6.00 -26.19
C ILE A 383 -3.02 -5.72 -25.67
N ILE A 384 -2.10 -5.43 -26.59
CA ILE A 384 -0.67 -5.23 -26.29
C ILE A 384 -0.15 -3.83 -26.65
N SER A 385 -0.95 -3.00 -27.32
CA SER A 385 -0.54 -1.66 -27.76
C SER A 385 -1.70 -0.66 -27.70
N GLU A 386 -1.37 0.64 -27.56
CA GLU A 386 -2.33 1.72 -27.39
C GLU A 386 -3.29 1.87 -28.59
N ASP A 387 -2.80 1.65 -29.79
CA ASP A 387 -3.58 1.76 -31.06
C ASP A 387 -4.66 0.67 -31.21
N GLN A 388 -4.58 -0.40 -30.43
CA GLN A 388 -5.58 -1.48 -30.41
C GLN A 388 -6.70 -1.24 -29.39
N LEU A 389 -6.58 -0.22 -28.54
CA LEU A 389 -7.57 0.06 -27.50
C LEU A 389 -8.91 0.47 -28.12
N PRO A 390 -10.06 -0.04 -27.59
CA PRO A 390 -11.37 0.36 -28.03
C PRO A 390 -11.58 1.87 -27.91
N LYS A 391 -12.23 2.48 -28.90
CA LYS A 391 -12.47 3.94 -28.88
C LYS A 391 -13.18 4.40 -27.60
N ALA A 392 -14.19 3.68 -27.13
CA ALA A 392 -14.89 4.05 -25.90
C ALA A 392 -13.98 4.03 -24.67
N PHE A 393 -12.99 3.13 -24.63
CA PHE A 393 -12.01 3.11 -23.55
C PHE A 393 -10.99 4.26 -23.68
N VAL A 394 -10.56 4.60 -24.89
CA VAL A 394 -9.71 5.79 -25.13
C VAL A 394 -10.45 7.06 -24.72
N ASP A 395 -11.72 7.19 -25.08
CA ASP A 395 -12.58 8.32 -24.68
C ASP A 395 -12.72 8.39 -23.13
N TYR A 396 -12.82 7.24 -22.46
CA TYR A 396 -12.83 7.15 -20.99
C TYR A 396 -11.50 7.62 -20.37
N ILE A 397 -10.37 7.25 -20.95
CA ILE A 397 -9.05 7.71 -20.49
C ILE A 397 -8.96 9.24 -20.66
N HIS A 398 -9.33 9.79 -21.81
CA HIS A 398 -9.31 11.23 -22.04
C HIS A 398 -10.24 11.98 -21.07
N PHE A 399 -11.41 11.43 -20.78
CA PHE A 399 -12.29 11.97 -19.75
C PHE A 399 -11.63 12.00 -18.37
N LEU A 400 -10.93 10.94 -17.96
CA LEU A 400 -10.20 10.91 -16.70
C LEU A 400 -9.07 11.95 -16.68
N GLU A 401 -8.29 12.05 -17.75
CA GLU A 401 -7.21 13.03 -17.88
C GLU A 401 -7.72 14.47 -17.79
N GLU A 402 -8.85 14.79 -18.45
CA GLU A 402 -9.49 16.10 -18.38
C GLU A 402 -10.02 16.40 -16.98
N GLN A 403 -10.70 15.44 -16.34
CA GLN A 403 -11.27 15.63 -15.00
C GLN A 403 -10.23 15.73 -13.90
N LEU A 404 -9.06 15.10 -14.06
CA LEU A 404 -8.01 15.00 -13.05
C LEU A 404 -6.80 15.90 -13.35
N ASP A 405 -6.78 16.57 -14.50
CA ASP A 405 -5.67 17.42 -14.97
C ASP A 405 -4.30 16.72 -14.85
N THR A 406 -4.27 15.42 -15.15
CA THR A 406 -3.06 14.59 -14.98
C THR A 406 -3.06 13.46 -16.02
N PRO A 407 -1.96 13.25 -16.78
CA PRO A 407 -1.92 12.27 -17.85
C PRO A 407 -1.89 10.82 -17.31
N VAL A 408 -2.65 9.94 -17.96
CA VAL A 408 -2.60 8.48 -17.76
C VAL A 408 -1.51 7.90 -18.64
N ARG A 409 -0.39 7.50 -18.06
CA ARG A 409 0.78 6.99 -18.81
C ARG A 409 0.84 5.48 -18.90
N ILE A 410 0.23 4.78 -17.98
CA ILE A 410 0.23 3.31 -17.94
C ILE A 410 -1.20 2.82 -17.75
N VAL A 411 -1.57 1.81 -18.52
CA VAL A 411 -2.88 1.15 -18.43
C VAL A 411 -2.67 -0.35 -18.26
N SER A 412 -3.31 -0.93 -17.25
CA SER A 412 -3.35 -2.38 -17.05
C SER A 412 -4.66 -2.95 -17.63
N VAL A 413 -4.53 -3.91 -18.52
CA VAL A 413 -5.62 -4.58 -19.25
C VAL A 413 -5.81 -6.04 -18.84
N GLY A 414 -5.19 -6.46 -17.73
CA GLY A 414 -5.32 -7.81 -17.16
C GLY A 414 -4.38 -8.02 -15.97
N PRO A 415 -4.38 -9.19 -15.34
CA PRO A 415 -3.61 -9.46 -14.10
C PRO A 415 -2.11 -9.66 -14.34
N ASP A 416 -1.69 -10.22 -15.49
CA ASP A 416 -0.30 -10.53 -15.77
C ASP A 416 0.54 -9.26 -16.01
N ARG A 417 1.84 -9.36 -15.71
CA ARG A 417 2.85 -8.31 -15.96
C ARG A 417 2.82 -7.79 -17.39
N GLU A 418 2.69 -8.71 -18.37
CA GLU A 418 2.73 -8.38 -19.80
C GLU A 418 1.45 -7.66 -20.27
N GLN A 419 0.35 -7.76 -19.53
CA GLN A 419 -0.91 -7.07 -19.79
C GLN A 419 -0.86 -5.63 -19.27
N THR A 420 0.18 -4.90 -19.70
CA THR A 420 0.44 -3.50 -19.29
C THR A 420 0.86 -2.69 -20.50
N ILE A 421 0.12 -1.64 -20.81
CA ILE A 421 0.36 -0.75 -21.95
C ILE A 421 0.95 0.56 -21.43
N ILE A 422 2.13 0.91 -21.95
CA ILE A 422 2.75 2.22 -21.70
C ILE A 422 2.33 3.13 -22.85
N ARG A 423 1.59 4.20 -22.52
CA ARG A 423 1.12 5.21 -23.47
C ARG A 423 2.20 6.26 -23.76
N LYS A 424 2.15 6.80 -24.97
CA LYS A 424 3.10 7.81 -25.44
C LYS A 424 2.79 9.23 -24.98
#